data_3001f70c098086e11e1d1618dea862dc
#
_entry.id   3001f70c098086e11e1d1618dea862dc
#
_cell.length_a   1.000
_cell.length_b   1.000
_cell.length_c   1.000
_cell.angle_alpha   90.00
_cell.angle_beta   90.00
_cell.angle_gamma   90.00
#
_symmetry.space_group_name_H-M   'P 1'
#
loop_
_entity.id
_entity.type
_entity.pdbx_description
1 polymer ?
#
loop_
_entity_poly.entity_id
_entity_poly.type
_entity_poly.pdbx_seq_one_letter_code
_entity_poly.pdbx_strand_id
1 'polypeptide(L)'
;MVSGDRGMTAQTHGRVLLVDDEALIRMGMRTILHSLGYEVVGEASNGQEALDKVAALRPDVVIMDIKMPVMDGLEATRRLMATHPVPVIVLTAYNERALVEQAADAGVLAYLMKPVREGDIKPAIEVARARFAELQWVGRTSAAEGAPADTQSSRIAEATRILQTQHRLSEAEASARLRRLAKNSRRTVAEIAEAILALEPPS
;
A
#
# COMPACT_ATOMS: atom_id res chain seq x y z
N MET A 1 52.22 -13.79 5.18
CA MET A 1 50.91 -13.95 5.84
C MET A 1 50.08 -12.73 5.51
N VAL A 2 49.23 -12.86 4.54
CA VAL A 2 48.31 -11.76 4.13
C VAL A 2 46.96 -12.12 4.66
N SER A 3 46.55 -11.43 5.76
CA SER A 3 45.22 -11.56 6.33
C SER A 3 44.22 -10.95 5.37
N GLY A 4 43.35 -11.81 4.85
CA GLY A 4 42.26 -11.41 3.98
C GLY A 4 41.29 -10.54 4.72
N ASP A 5 41.15 -9.32 4.27
CA ASP A 5 40.05 -8.43 4.54
C ASP A 5 38.77 -9.04 3.92
N ARG A 6 38.00 -9.77 4.72
CA ARG A 6 36.65 -10.16 4.34
C ARG A 6 35.80 -8.91 4.47
N GLY A 7 35.61 -8.22 3.36
CA GLY A 7 34.61 -7.18 3.24
C GLY A 7 33.30 -7.66 3.84
N MET A 8 32.95 -7.17 5.03
CA MET A 8 31.62 -7.26 5.59
C MET A 8 30.70 -6.49 4.65
N THR A 9 30.04 -7.21 3.75
CA THR A 9 28.88 -6.67 3.06
C THR A 9 27.86 -6.35 4.14
N ALA A 10 27.74 -5.08 4.50
CA ALA A 10 26.70 -4.60 5.40
C ALA A 10 25.37 -5.08 4.82
N GLN A 11 24.68 -5.99 5.52
CA GLN A 11 23.35 -6.43 5.12
C GLN A 11 22.44 -5.20 5.22
N THR A 12 22.08 -4.64 4.07
CA THR A 12 21.11 -3.57 4.01
C THR A 12 19.74 -4.13 4.40
N HIS A 13 19.04 -3.43 5.30
CA HIS A 13 17.69 -3.82 5.75
C HIS A 13 16.63 -3.63 4.64
N GLY A 14 16.99 -2.96 3.55
CA GLY A 14 16.15 -2.74 2.38
C GLY A 14 16.48 -1.43 1.67
N ARG A 15 15.93 -1.30 0.45
CA ARG A 15 16.14 -0.19 -0.47
C ARG A 15 14.95 0.77 -0.42
N VAL A 16 15.21 2.02 -0.08
CA VAL A 16 14.17 3.04 0.15
C VAL A 16 14.24 4.13 -0.92
N LEU A 17 13.10 4.50 -1.50
CA LEU A 17 12.93 5.73 -2.25
C LEU A 17 12.31 6.80 -1.33
N LEU A 18 12.96 7.96 -1.23
CA LEU A 18 12.45 9.12 -0.49
C LEU A 18 11.79 10.12 -1.42
N VAL A 19 10.57 10.53 -1.09
CA VAL A 19 9.80 11.49 -1.89
C VAL A 19 9.23 12.58 -0.98
N ASP A 20 9.73 13.80 -1.15
CA ASP A 20 9.28 14.99 -0.40
C ASP A 20 9.77 16.21 -1.19
N ASP A 21 9.00 17.26 -1.31
CA ASP A 21 9.42 18.47 -2.05
C ASP A 21 10.45 19.29 -1.26
N GLU A 22 10.51 19.12 0.07
CA GLU A 22 11.46 19.80 0.94
C GLU A 22 12.81 19.07 1.00
N ALA A 23 13.86 19.64 0.40
CA ALA A 23 15.20 19.04 0.36
C ALA A 23 15.80 18.80 1.77
N LEU A 24 15.48 19.66 2.74
CA LEU A 24 15.94 19.50 4.13
C LEU A 24 15.32 18.29 4.81
N ILE A 25 14.05 18.01 4.55
CA ILE A 25 13.36 16.81 5.07
C ILE A 25 13.99 15.57 4.48
N ARG A 26 14.22 15.52 3.14
CA ARG A 26 14.89 14.39 2.50
C ARG A 26 16.30 14.15 3.08
N MET A 27 17.07 15.20 3.28
CA MET A 27 18.43 15.10 3.86
C MET A 27 18.38 14.51 5.28
N GLY A 28 17.48 14.98 6.12
CA GLY A 28 17.28 14.46 7.48
C GLY A 28 16.85 13.00 7.48
N MET A 29 15.85 12.65 6.67
CA MET A 29 15.34 11.28 6.54
C MET A 29 16.41 10.32 6.00
N ARG A 30 17.21 10.75 5.02
CA ARG A 30 18.33 9.95 4.51
C ARG A 30 19.33 9.63 5.61
N THR A 31 19.68 10.60 6.44
CA THR A 31 20.62 10.40 7.55
C THR A 31 20.07 9.35 8.54
N ILE A 32 18.80 9.46 8.92
CA ILE A 32 18.14 8.52 9.83
C ILE A 32 18.05 7.13 9.20
N LEU A 33 17.66 7.01 7.94
CA LEU A 33 17.56 5.72 7.24
C LEU A 33 18.92 5.02 7.15
N HIS A 34 19.99 5.76 6.87
CA HIS A 34 21.35 5.24 6.88
C HIS A 34 21.77 4.72 8.27
N SER A 35 21.46 5.46 9.35
CA SER A 35 21.76 4.99 10.73
C SER A 35 21.02 3.70 11.08
N LEU A 36 19.83 3.50 10.52
CA LEU A 36 19.02 2.30 10.68
C LEU A 36 19.41 1.15 9.71
N GLY A 37 20.43 1.33 8.87
CA GLY A 37 20.92 0.31 7.94
C GLY A 37 20.10 0.15 6.65
N TYR A 38 19.29 1.15 6.27
CA TYR A 38 18.59 1.19 4.99
C TYR A 38 19.42 1.92 3.94
N GLU A 39 19.30 1.47 2.68
CA GLU A 39 19.89 2.13 1.53
C GLU A 39 18.87 3.07 0.88
N VAL A 40 19.16 4.37 0.84
CA VAL A 40 18.35 5.32 0.05
C VAL A 40 18.82 5.27 -1.41
N VAL A 41 18.07 4.56 -2.25
CA VAL A 41 18.42 4.31 -3.65
C VAL A 41 18.06 5.47 -4.57
N GLY A 42 17.25 6.41 -4.10
CA GLY A 42 16.90 7.62 -4.85
C GLY A 42 16.09 8.59 -4.01
N GLU A 43 15.99 9.81 -4.53
CA GLU A 43 15.17 10.89 -3.97
C GLU A 43 14.31 11.48 -5.08
N ALA A 44 13.08 11.91 -4.77
CA ALA A 44 12.18 12.59 -5.67
C ALA A 44 11.55 13.81 -4.97
N SER A 45 11.13 14.80 -5.73
CA SER A 45 10.55 16.05 -5.25
C SER A 45 9.03 16.17 -5.51
N ASN A 46 8.44 15.20 -6.20
CA ASN A 46 7.02 15.16 -6.53
C ASN A 46 6.61 13.74 -6.94
N GLY A 47 5.29 13.52 -7.05
CA GLY A 47 4.74 12.21 -7.39
C GLY A 47 5.12 11.70 -8.77
N GLN A 48 5.28 12.59 -9.78
CA GLN A 48 5.67 12.16 -11.12
C GLN A 48 7.10 11.59 -11.13
N GLU A 49 8.05 12.29 -10.52
CA GLU A 49 9.41 11.78 -10.36
C GLU A 49 9.45 10.45 -9.57
N ALA A 50 8.55 10.30 -8.58
CA ALA A 50 8.45 9.06 -7.82
C ALA A 50 8.06 7.87 -8.71
N LEU A 51 7.08 8.03 -9.60
CA LEU A 51 6.67 7.00 -10.56
C LEU A 51 7.86 6.55 -11.44
N ASP A 52 8.57 7.51 -12.02
CA ASP A 52 9.70 7.25 -12.91
C ASP A 52 10.84 6.52 -12.17
N LYS A 53 11.12 6.95 -10.94
CA LYS A 53 12.19 6.36 -10.11
C LYS A 53 11.84 4.98 -9.56
N VAL A 54 10.57 4.73 -9.20
CA VAL A 54 10.13 3.38 -8.81
C VAL A 54 10.31 2.40 -9.96
N ALA A 55 9.91 2.78 -11.18
CA ALA A 55 10.07 1.94 -12.36
C ALA A 55 11.56 1.62 -12.65
N ALA A 56 12.44 2.62 -12.53
CA ALA A 56 13.86 2.48 -12.82
C ALA A 56 14.64 1.79 -11.70
N LEU A 57 14.40 2.16 -10.45
CA LEU A 57 15.22 1.77 -9.29
C LEU A 57 14.69 0.55 -8.55
N ARG A 58 13.40 0.24 -8.69
CA ARG A 58 12.70 -0.87 -7.99
C ARG A 58 13.03 -0.92 -6.50
N PRO A 59 12.65 0.12 -5.73
CA PRO A 59 12.87 0.14 -4.29
C PRO A 59 12.00 -0.92 -3.59
N ASP A 60 12.38 -1.32 -2.38
CA ASP A 60 11.60 -2.24 -1.54
C ASP A 60 10.47 -1.52 -0.80
N VAL A 61 10.60 -0.20 -0.61
CA VAL A 61 9.60 0.66 0.03
C VAL A 61 9.77 2.10 -0.43
N VAL A 62 8.65 2.82 -0.52
CA VAL A 62 8.62 4.26 -0.80
C VAL A 62 8.15 4.98 0.46
N ILE A 63 8.89 5.99 0.89
CA ILE A 63 8.45 6.95 1.93
C ILE A 63 8.16 8.26 1.22
N MET A 64 6.90 8.73 1.26
CA MET A 64 6.40 9.79 0.41
C MET A 64 5.58 10.81 1.18
N ASP A 65 5.86 12.09 1.00
CA ASP A 65 4.99 13.15 1.48
C ASP A 65 3.65 13.17 0.73
N ILE A 66 2.59 13.59 1.41
CA ILE A 66 1.27 13.71 0.79
C ILE A 66 1.21 14.97 -0.08
N LYS A 67 1.64 16.11 0.46
CA LYS A 67 1.49 17.41 -0.20
C LYS A 67 2.74 17.78 -0.99
N MET A 68 2.68 17.59 -2.28
CA MET A 68 3.77 17.92 -3.19
C MET A 68 3.24 18.62 -4.45
N PRO A 69 4.06 19.44 -5.12
CA PRO A 69 3.70 20.06 -6.40
C PRO A 69 3.61 19.01 -7.51
N VAL A 70 3.00 19.38 -8.65
CA VAL A 70 2.85 18.58 -9.87
C VAL A 70 1.92 17.38 -9.69
N MET A 71 2.23 16.48 -8.77
CA MET A 71 1.41 15.31 -8.42
C MET A 71 1.59 15.05 -6.92
N ASP A 72 0.47 15.00 -6.20
CA ASP A 72 0.47 14.69 -4.77
C ASP A 72 0.77 13.20 -4.48
N GLY A 73 1.12 12.91 -3.22
CA GLY A 73 1.54 11.58 -2.83
C GLY A 73 0.43 10.54 -2.86
N LEU A 74 -0.84 10.92 -2.68
CA LEU A 74 -1.96 9.97 -2.76
C LEU A 74 -2.25 9.56 -4.19
N GLU A 75 -2.24 10.52 -5.13
CA GLU A 75 -2.38 10.23 -6.54
C GLU A 75 -1.21 9.39 -7.06
N ALA A 76 0.03 9.74 -6.67
CA ALA A 76 1.20 8.94 -7.00
C ALA A 76 1.07 7.50 -6.45
N THR A 77 0.59 7.32 -5.22
CA THR A 77 0.37 6.00 -4.62
C THR A 77 -0.65 5.19 -5.42
N ARG A 78 -1.80 5.77 -5.80
CA ARG A 78 -2.80 5.07 -6.63
C ARG A 78 -2.19 4.56 -7.94
N ARG A 79 -1.40 5.41 -8.62
CA ARG A 79 -0.74 5.04 -9.88
C ARG A 79 0.33 3.98 -9.67
N LEU A 80 1.14 4.07 -8.61
CA LEU A 80 2.12 3.05 -8.26
C LEU A 80 1.47 1.70 -8.03
N MET A 81 0.39 1.65 -7.25
CA MET A 81 -0.33 0.41 -6.98
C MET A 81 -0.91 -0.24 -8.24
N ALA A 82 -1.29 0.56 -9.25
CA ALA A 82 -1.81 0.08 -10.52
C ALA A 82 -0.73 -0.38 -11.49
N THR A 83 0.46 0.25 -11.50
CA THR A 83 1.48 0.03 -12.53
C THR A 83 2.73 -0.70 -12.03
N HIS A 84 3.24 -0.32 -10.88
CA HIS A 84 4.44 -0.87 -10.23
C HIS A 84 4.21 -0.99 -8.73
N PRO A 85 3.40 -1.98 -8.30
CA PRO A 85 3.03 -2.12 -6.90
C PRO A 85 4.25 -2.23 -5.98
N VAL A 86 4.33 -1.35 -5.00
CA VAL A 86 5.41 -1.25 -4.01
C VAL A 86 4.83 -0.78 -2.68
N PRO A 87 5.35 -1.23 -1.52
CA PRO A 87 4.91 -0.70 -0.23
C PRO A 87 5.11 0.81 -0.15
N VAL A 88 4.05 1.56 0.13
CA VAL A 88 4.10 3.01 0.31
C VAL A 88 3.75 3.37 1.74
N ILE A 89 4.61 4.19 2.35
CA ILE A 89 4.44 4.84 3.65
C ILE A 89 4.31 6.33 3.39
N VAL A 90 3.23 6.96 3.86
CA VAL A 90 3.09 8.40 3.69
C VAL A 90 3.57 9.18 4.90
N LEU A 91 4.18 10.34 4.64
CA LEU A 91 4.49 11.35 5.65
C LEU A 91 3.29 12.29 5.76
N THR A 92 2.83 12.57 6.97
CA THR A 92 1.66 13.41 7.21
C THR A 92 1.88 14.38 8.36
N ALA A 93 1.31 15.58 8.26
CA ALA A 93 1.29 16.51 9.37
C ALA A 93 0.14 16.18 10.34
N TYR A 94 0.27 16.58 11.61
CA TYR A 94 -0.67 16.27 12.69
C TYR A 94 -2.13 16.68 12.41
N ASN A 95 -2.35 17.72 11.59
CA ASN A 95 -3.68 18.27 11.27
C ASN A 95 -4.37 17.64 10.04
N GLU A 96 -3.82 16.58 9.47
CA GLU A 96 -4.27 15.98 8.21
C GLU A 96 -5.04 14.66 8.38
N ARG A 97 -5.73 14.49 9.51
CA ARG A 97 -6.51 13.25 9.80
C ARG A 97 -7.50 12.87 8.69
N ALA A 98 -8.10 13.86 8.03
CA ALA A 98 -9.01 13.62 6.90
C ALA A 98 -8.29 12.97 5.69
N LEU A 99 -6.98 13.20 5.53
CA LEU A 99 -6.20 12.58 4.47
C LEU A 99 -5.82 11.13 4.79
N VAL A 100 -5.81 10.73 6.06
CA VAL A 100 -5.51 9.35 6.46
C VAL A 100 -6.58 8.36 5.95
N GLU A 101 -7.86 8.77 5.94
CA GLU A 101 -8.94 7.96 5.38
C GLU A 101 -8.78 7.82 3.86
N GLN A 102 -8.49 8.91 3.18
CA GLN A 102 -8.22 8.90 1.73
C GLN A 102 -6.94 8.13 1.36
N ALA A 103 -5.95 8.10 2.26
CA ALA A 103 -4.72 7.36 2.09
C ALA A 103 -4.96 5.84 2.06
N ALA A 104 -5.88 5.33 2.88
CA ALA A 104 -6.25 3.92 2.87
C ALA A 104 -6.87 3.51 1.53
N ASP A 105 -7.75 4.34 0.96
CA ASP A 105 -8.36 4.11 -0.36
C ASP A 105 -7.34 4.21 -1.51
N ALA A 106 -6.26 4.97 -1.32
CA ALA A 106 -5.16 5.08 -2.27
C ALA A 106 -4.20 3.89 -2.25
N GLY A 107 -4.32 2.97 -1.27
CA GLY A 107 -3.43 1.83 -1.12
C GLY A 107 -2.21 2.10 -0.23
N VAL A 108 -2.23 3.17 0.58
CA VAL A 108 -1.19 3.44 1.58
C VAL A 108 -1.22 2.38 2.69
N LEU A 109 -0.07 1.83 3.03
CA LEU A 109 0.03 0.70 3.96
C LEU A 109 0.44 1.11 5.37
N ALA A 110 1.11 2.24 5.52
CA ALA A 110 1.48 2.82 6.80
C ALA A 110 1.64 4.34 6.66
N TYR A 111 1.68 5.06 7.77
CA TYR A 111 1.95 6.49 7.80
C TYR A 111 2.93 6.84 8.92
N LEU A 112 3.69 7.91 8.73
CA LEU A 112 4.58 8.52 9.71
C LEU A 112 4.18 9.97 9.92
N MET A 113 4.11 10.39 11.16
CA MET A 113 3.76 11.79 11.49
C MET A 113 5.01 12.66 11.50
N LYS A 114 4.95 13.82 10.84
CA LYS A 114 5.97 14.86 10.94
C LYS A 114 5.87 15.62 12.29
N PRO A 115 6.96 15.86 13.02
CA PRO A 115 8.35 15.48 12.72
C PRO A 115 8.61 13.98 12.96
N VAL A 116 9.24 13.33 11.99
CA VAL A 116 9.50 11.88 12.03
C VAL A 116 10.60 11.58 13.05
N ARG A 117 10.35 10.61 13.92
CA ARG A 117 11.33 10.13 14.90
C ARG A 117 12.01 8.86 14.37
N GLU A 118 13.29 8.71 14.69
CA GLU A 118 14.06 7.52 14.28
C GLU A 118 13.39 6.20 14.68
N GLY A 119 12.85 6.13 15.91
CA GLY A 119 12.18 4.94 16.42
C GLY A 119 10.88 4.55 15.72
N ASP A 120 10.26 5.46 14.96
CA ASP A 120 8.99 5.20 14.27
C ASP A 120 9.20 4.60 12.88
N ILE A 121 10.37 4.79 12.27
CA ILE A 121 10.64 4.44 10.87
C ILE A 121 10.67 2.93 10.66
N LYS A 122 11.49 2.21 11.43
CA LYS A 122 11.66 0.76 11.26
C LYS A 122 10.33 0.01 11.46
N PRO A 123 9.54 0.25 12.52
CA PRO A 123 8.23 -0.37 12.67
C PRO A 123 7.26 -0.06 11.51
N ALA A 124 7.27 1.18 11.00
CA ALA A 124 6.42 1.54 9.88
C ALA A 124 6.81 0.80 8.59
N ILE A 125 8.10 0.64 8.31
CA ILE A 125 8.60 -0.12 7.16
C ILE A 125 8.20 -1.60 7.30
N GLU A 126 8.40 -2.20 8.47
CA GLU A 126 8.04 -3.60 8.72
C GLU A 126 6.53 -3.85 8.55
N VAL A 127 5.69 -2.96 9.09
CA VAL A 127 4.23 -3.04 8.93
C VAL A 127 3.81 -2.88 7.47
N ALA A 128 4.37 -1.89 6.76
CA ALA A 128 4.05 -1.67 5.35
C ALA A 128 4.43 -2.89 4.49
N ARG A 129 5.62 -3.46 4.69
CA ARG A 129 6.08 -4.65 3.97
C ARG A 129 5.24 -5.88 4.28
N ALA A 130 4.88 -6.11 5.54
CA ALA A 130 4.03 -7.22 5.94
C ALA A 130 2.63 -7.13 5.30
N ARG A 131 2.00 -5.96 5.39
CA ARG A 131 0.68 -5.72 4.77
C ARG A 131 0.72 -5.85 3.24
N PHE A 132 1.80 -5.38 2.62
CA PHE A 132 1.99 -5.53 1.18
C PHE A 132 2.13 -6.99 0.76
N ALA A 133 2.89 -7.79 1.52
CA ALA A 133 3.03 -9.22 1.29
C ALA A 133 1.68 -9.95 1.41
N GLU A 134 0.86 -9.60 2.40
CA GLU A 134 -0.50 -10.15 2.56
C GLU A 134 -1.39 -9.81 1.35
N LEU A 135 -1.37 -8.56 0.88
CA LEU A 135 -2.13 -8.16 -0.31
C LEU A 135 -1.67 -8.89 -1.58
N GLN A 136 -0.36 -9.07 -1.75
CA GLN A 136 0.22 -9.83 -2.86
C GLN A 136 -0.10 -11.32 -2.77
N TRP A 137 -0.18 -11.88 -1.55
CA TRP A 137 -0.58 -13.26 -1.33
C TRP A 137 -2.03 -13.49 -1.73
N VAL A 138 -2.97 -12.65 -1.28
CA VAL A 138 -4.39 -12.72 -1.66
C VAL A 138 -4.57 -12.58 -3.17
N GLY A 139 -3.83 -11.68 -3.82
CA GLY A 139 -3.85 -11.54 -5.28
C GLY A 139 -3.29 -12.77 -6.02
N ARG A 140 -2.31 -13.48 -5.45
CA ARG A 140 -1.70 -14.69 -6.05
C ARG A 140 -2.51 -15.96 -5.80
N THR A 141 -3.10 -16.13 -4.64
CA THR A 141 -3.97 -17.27 -4.36
C THR A 141 -5.24 -17.18 -5.19
N SER A 142 -5.77 -15.99 -5.42
CA SER A 142 -6.85 -15.75 -6.38
C SER A 142 -6.45 -16.09 -7.84
N ALA A 143 -5.18 -15.95 -8.20
CA ALA A 143 -4.67 -16.29 -9.53
C ALA A 143 -4.21 -17.76 -9.66
N ALA A 144 -3.84 -18.42 -8.55
CA ALA A 144 -3.29 -19.79 -8.55
C ALA A 144 -4.35 -20.88 -8.38
N GLU A 145 -5.55 -20.56 -7.86
CA GLU A 145 -6.66 -21.50 -7.71
C GLU A 145 -7.56 -21.57 -8.96
N GLY A 146 -7.01 -21.42 -10.16
CA GLY A 146 -7.59 -21.89 -11.43
C GLY A 146 -9.06 -21.60 -11.73
N ALA A 147 -9.72 -20.72 -10.96
CA ALA A 147 -11.01 -20.17 -11.36
C ALA A 147 -10.76 -18.93 -12.22
N PRO A 148 -11.33 -18.82 -13.41
CA PRO A 148 -11.13 -17.67 -14.27
C PRO A 148 -11.49 -16.41 -13.50
N ALA A 149 -10.64 -15.37 -13.57
CA ALA A 149 -10.81 -14.08 -12.88
C ALA A 149 -12.19 -13.44 -13.15
N ASP A 150 -12.82 -13.78 -14.25
CA ASP A 150 -14.21 -13.45 -14.59
C ASP A 150 -15.24 -14.01 -13.61
N THR A 151 -15.04 -15.21 -13.08
CA THR A 151 -16.04 -15.87 -12.23
C THR A 151 -16.10 -15.24 -10.83
N GLN A 152 -14.97 -14.85 -10.25
CA GLN A 152 -14.92 -14.28 -8.92
C GLN A 152 -15.35 -12.81 -8.92
N SER A 153 -14.91 -12.04 -9.91
CA SER A 153 -15.38 -10.67 -10.13
C SER A 153 -16.87 -10.64 -10.43
N SER A 154 -17.37 -11.58 -11.22
CA SER A 154 -18.78 -11.74 -11.55
C SER A 154 -19.61 -12.06 -10.28
N ARG A 155 -19.15 -12.96 -9.42
CA ARG A 155 -19.84 -13.31 -8.16
C ARG A 155 -19.88 -12.14 -7.16
N ILE A 156 -18.79 -11.38 -7.05
CA ILE A 156 -18.75 -10.17 -6.21
C ILE A 156 -19.71 -9.11 -6.76
N ALA A 157 -19.74 -8.90 -8.08
CA ALA A 157 -20.67 -7.96 -8.71
C ALA A 157 -22.14 -8.39 -8.51
N GLU A 158 -22.43 -9.68 -8.63
CA GLU A 158 -23.77 -10.24 -8.44
C GLU A 158 -24.21 -10.14 -6.98
N ALA A 159 -23.37 -10.47 -6.00
CA ALA A 159 -23.64 -10.26 -4.58
C ALA A 159 -23.85 -8.77 -4.24
N THR A 160 -23.07 -7.89 -4.87
CA THR A 160 -23.26 -6.44 -4.73
C THR A 160 -24.64 -6.01 -5.24
N ARG A 161 -25.05 -6.51 -6.40
CA ARG A 161 -26.39 -6.22 -6.98
C ARG A 161 -27.54 -6.73 -6.11
N ILE A 162 -27.40 -7.91 -5.51
CA ILE A 162 -28.37 -8.45 -4.54
C ILE A 162 -28.51 -7.50 -3.35
N LEU A 163 -27.39 -7.08 -2.77
CA LEU A 163 -27.41 -6.13 -1.64
C LEU A 163 -28.03 -4.76 -2.02
N GLN A 164 -27.81 -4.29 -3.25
CA GLN A 164 -28.45 -3.09 -3.77
C GLN A 164 -29.98 -3.24 -3.80
N THR A 165 -30.46 -4.35 -4.36
CA THR A 165 -31.90 -4.61 -4.55
C THR A 165 -32.60 -4.85 -3.21
N GLN A 166 -32.04 -5.71 -2.36
CA GLN A 166 -32.66 -6.07 -1.07
C GLN A 166 -32.69 -4.93 -0.05
N HIS A 167 -31.66 -4.07 -0.08
CA HIS A 167 -31.50 -3.01 0.92
C HIS A 167 -31.65 -1.60 0.36
N ARG A 168 -32.01 -1.45 -0.92
CA ARG A 168 -32.14 -0.16 -1.63
C ARG A 168 -30.91 0.71 -1.51
N LEU A 169 -29.72 0.10 -1.62
CA LEU A 169 -28.43 0.77 -1.48
C LEU A 169 -27.89 1.19 -2.85
N SER A 170 -27.11 2.24 -2.89
CA SER A 170 -26.26 2.55 -4.04
C SER A 170 -25.15 1.49 -4.21
N GLU A 171 -24.54 1.42 -5.36
CA GLU A 171 -23.42 0.47 -5.65
C GLU A 171 -22.27 0.67 -4.65
N ALA A 172 -21.91 1.92 -4.36
CA ALA A 172 -20.87 2.26 -3.41
C ALA A 172 -21.20 1.76 -1.99
N GLU A 173 -22.44 1.94 -1.52
CA GLU A 173 -22.90 1.50 -0.21
C GLU A 173 -22.98 -0.02 -0.11
N ALA A 174 -23.44 -0.71 -1.14
CA ALA A 174 -23.49 -2.16 -1.21
C ALA A 174 -22.08 -2.77 -1.18
N SER A 175 -21.15 -2.22 -1.95
CA SER A 175 -19.75 -2.63 -1.94
C SER A 175 -19.06 -2.37 -0.59
N ALA A 176 -19.34 -1.24 0.05
CA ALA A 176 -18.83 -0.94 1.38
C ALA A 176 -19.41 -1.90 2.44
N ARG A 177 -20.69 -2.25 2.33
CA ARG A 177 -21.34 -3.24 3.21
C ARG A 177 -20.73 -4.63 3.07
N LEU A 178 -20.47 -5.07 1.84
CA LEU A 178 -19.85 -6.36 1.56
C LEU A 178 -18.45 -6.43 2.19
N ARG A 179 -17.63 -5.39 2.01
CA ARG A 179 -16.30 -5.29 2.64
C ARG A 179 -16.36 -5.28 4.17
N ARG A 180 -17.32 -4.59 4.74
CA ARG A 180 -17.53 -4.55 6.20
C ARG A 180 -17.93 -5.91 6.76
N LEU A 181 -18.79 -6.66 6.08
CA LEU A 181 -19.16 -8.03 6.46
C LEU A 181 -17.94 -8.96 6.41
N ALA A 182 -17.11 -8.86 5.38
CA ALA A 182 -15.87 -9.61 5.24
C ALA A 182 -14.92 -9.33 6.42
N LYS A 183 -14.70 -8.06 6.73
CA LYS A 183 -13.86 -7.64 7.86
C LYS A 183 -14.38 -8.16 9.21
N ASN A 184 -15.67 -8.04 9.45
CA ASN A 184 -16.28 -8.44 10.74
C ASN A 184 -16.30 -9.97 10.95
N SER A 185 -16.41 -10.75 9.88
CA SER A 185 -16.42 -12.20 9.92
C SER A 185 -15.05 -12.86 9.74
N ARG A 186 -13.99 -12.05 9.56
CA ARG A 186 -12.62 -12.53 9.24
C ARG A 186 -12.58 -13.42 7.99
N ARG A 187 -13.41 -13.13 7.02
CA ARG A 187 -13.52 -13.83 5.73
C ARG A 187 -13.16 -12.89 4.58
N THR A 188 -12.85 -13.48 3.43
CA THR A 188 -12.63 -12.71 2.20
C THR A 188 -13.93 -12.14 1.64
N VAL A 189 -13.85 -11.08 0.83
CA VAL A 189 -15.02 -10.52 0.13
C VAL A 189 -15.66 -11.57 -0.78
N ALA A 190 -14.87 -12.43 -1.40
CA ALA A 190 -15.33 -13.51 -2.25
C ALA A 190 -16.14 -14.57 -1.47
N GLU A 191 -15.65 -15.01 -0.31
CA GLU A 191 -16.38 -15.95 0.55
C GLU A 191 -17.72 -15.38 1.07
N ILE A 192 -17.75 -14.07 1.36
CA ILE A 192 -19.00 -13.41 1.75
C ILE A 192 -19.93 -13.28 0.53
N ALA A 193 -19.41 -12.98 -0.65
CA ALA A 193 -20.19 -12.95 -1.87
C ALA A 193 -20.81 -14.33 -2.15
N GLU A 194 -20.05 -15.41 -2.05
CA GLU A 194 -20.57 -16.78 -2.21
C GLU A 194 -21.64 -17.13 -1.16
N ALA A 195 -21.44 -16.72 0.09
CA ALA A 195 -22.43 -16.94 1.13
C ALA A 195 -23.75 -16.20 0.86
N ILE A 196 -23.68 -14.97 0.32
CA ILE A 196 -24.88 -14.19 -0.07
C ILE A 196 -25.59 -14.88 -1.25
N LEU A 197 -24.84 -15.32 -2.26
CA LEU A 197 -25.41 -16.02 -3.41
C LEU A 197 -26.04 -17.37 -3.04
N ALA A 198 -25.47 -18.07 -2.07
CA ALA A 198 -26.01 -19.35 -1.58
C ALA A 198 -27.30 -19.22 -0.75
N LEU A 199 -27.61 -18.04 -0.26
CA LEU A 199 -28.83 -17.74 0.52
C LEU A 199 -30.02 -17.35 -0.37
N GLU A 200 -29.78 -17.08 -1.65
CA GLU A 200 -30.85 -16.83 -2.62
C GLU A 200 -31.35 -18.15 -3.21
N PRO A 201 -32.66 -18.43 -3.20
CA PRO A 201 -33.20 -19.58 -3.91
C PRO A 201 -33.00 -19.39 -5.44
N PRO A 202 -32.71 -20.45 -6.18
CA PRO A 202 -32.61 -20.38 -7.63
C PRO A 202 -33.94 -19.92 -8.23
N SER A 203 -33.85 -18.87 -9.06
CA SER A 203 -35.00 -18.32 -9.83
C SER A 203 -35.42 -19.27 -10.92
#